data_45792fa793fa9892e61c01f7f20232ca
#
_entry.id   45792fa793fa9892e61c01f7f20232ca
#
_cell.length_a   1.000
_cell.length_b   1.000
_cell.length_c   1.000
_cell.angle_alpha   90.00
_cell.angle_beta   90.00
_cell.angle_gamma   90.00
#
_symmetry.space_group_name_H-M   'P 1'
#
loop_
_entity.id
_entity.type
_entity.pdbx_description
1 polymer ?
#
loop_
_entity_poly.entity_id
_entity_poly.type
_entity_poly.pdbx_seq_one_letter_code
_entity_poly.pdbx_strand_id
1 'polypeptide(L)'
;MKSHKTRLTILFSFLCILFCILIGRVVFLTFWNEREVVLKTGDRIMRGAIYDRRGIELAMTVDSATIGIYPANIYDPNFTAVQLAPYLDMPPEKIEAIIREKSRYFLLKREIDESLGNKIMELSLPGVRREKEYKRVYPHGNLASSLVGFTGMDDDRALSGLEVQYNQELMTPTESDSSRGSNLHLTIDGLIQYKLEKALGKRFEETGSKKAIGILMDINTGKILASASFPAFDPNQYNESGEDSHTNWAIRHVYEPGSTMKIFLASVLFNENLIRPDEKFHCPGYVELGKTKIKCTNAHGHLNLEEILQYSCNVGIIKASQRIPEALLYDYMKKFQFGEKTGFLPNESAGYFPPLKKWTPATSMFMAIGQGISVTPIQLVASAASVANGGRMLTPRVVSHFSDSYGAILHEFKTQETPIGIREYTTEKILKAMTRVVQSGTGKNAYIQEYSIAGKTGTGQKAISGKGYVEGLWSASFLGFFPAERPKIVGLILFDEPKGGTHSGGGLAAPVFKEVVENIIPIIEQGERTLNVSLKHFQRKNLKGTNVGEIPNLIGKSKREALEILRPSGIPIKFHGSGFCYKQEPDPGKKTEDGRLNLYFK
;
A
#
# COMPACT_ATOMS: atom_id res chain seq x y z
N MET A 1 -44.09 45.61 15.16
CA MET A 1 -43.20 46.06 14.06
C MET A 1 -41.86 46.68 14.53
N LYS A 2 -41.76 47.47 15.61
CA LYS A 2 -40.47 48.03 16.07
C LYS A 2 -39.42 46.95 16.47
N SER A 3 -39.82 45.85 17.12
CA SER A 3 -38.91 44.79 17.59
C SER A 3 -38.23 43.99 16.44
N HIS A 4 -38.89 43.80 15.28
CA HIS A 4 -38.30 43.09 14.14
C HIS A 4 -37.23 43.92 13.41
N LYS A 5 -37.44 45.23 13.28
CA LYS A 5 -36.45 46.14 12.67
C LYS A 5 -35.16 46.18 13.50
N THR A 6 -35.27 46.26 14.82
CA THR A 6 -34.11 46.29 15.72
C THR A 6 -33.30 44.97 15.65
N ARG A 7 -33.97 43.82 15.61
CA ARG A 7 -33.30 42.51 15.45
C ARG A 7 -32.60 42.37 14.10
N LEU A 8 -33.22 42.87 13.04
CA LEU A 8 -32.63 42.86 11.68
C LEU A 8 -31.40 43.77 11.61
N THR A 9 -31.45 44.96 12.24
CA THR A 9 -30.29 45.86 12.30
C THR A 9 -29.13 45.25 13.08
N ILE A 10 -29.41 44.60 14.22
CA ILE A 10 -28.39 43.92 15.02
C ILE A 10 -27.74 42.78 14.21
N LEU A 11 -28.54 41.95 13.52
CA LEU A 11 -28.04 40.86 12.66
C LEU A 11 -27.17 41.40 11.52
N PHE A 12 -27.61 42.47 10.87
CA PHE A 12 -26.86 43.13 9.79
C PHE A 12 -25.53 43.71 10.29
N SER A 13 -25.55 44.37 11.44
CA SER A 13 -24.32 44.92 12.06
C SER A 13 -23.33 43.80 12.42
N PHE A 14 -23.83 42.70 12.96
CA PHE A 14 -23.00 41.51 13.25
C PHE A 14 -22.36 40.92 12.01
N LEU A 15 -23.12 40.77 10.90
CA LEU A 15 -22.63 40.32 9.60
C LEU A 15 -21.55 41.25 9.02
N CYS A 16 -21.76 42.57 9.11
CA CYS A 16 -20.77 43.57 8.68
C CYS A 16 -19.47 43.47 9.50
N ILE A 17 -19.55 43.30 10.81
CA ILE A 17 -18.37 43.11 11.68
C ILE A 17 -17.64 41.81 11.30
N LEU A 18 -18.35 40.70 11.10
CA LEU A 18 -17.76 39.44 10.68
C LEU A 18 -17.04 39.56 9.31
N PHE A 19 -17.66 40.29 8.39
CA PHE A 19 -17.09 40.55 7.05
C PHE A 19 -15.84 41.45 7.15
N CYS A 20 -15.84 42.48 8.00
CA CYS A 20 -14.64 43.28 8.25
C CYS A 20 -13.51 42.48 8.88
N ILE A 21 -13.82 41.56 9.80
CA ILE A 21 -12.82 40.65 10.39
C ILE A 21 -12.25 39.73 9.33
N LEU A 22 -13.08 39.17 8.42
CA LEU A 22 -12.64 38.31 7.30
C LEU A 22 -11.74 39.08 6.31
N ILE A 23 -12.14 40.31 5.94
CA ILE A 23 -11.31 41.19 5.10
C ILE A 23 -9.99 41.49 5.79
N GLY A 24 -10.03 41.91 7.07
CA GLY A 24 -8.81 42.14 7.85
C GLY A 24 -7.89 40.91 7.91
N ARG A 25 -8.47 39.72 8.03
CA ARG A 25 -7.73 38.47 8.01
C ARG A 25 -7.11 38.17 6.63
N VAL A 26 -7.85 38.40 5.54
CA VAL A 26 -7.34 38.23 4.17
C VAL A 26 -6.21 39.23 3.90
N VAL A 27 -6.40 40.51 4.24
CA VAL A 27 -5.36 41.55 4.10
C VAL A 27 -4.12 41.21 4.94
N PHE A 28 -4.32 40.78 6.20
CA PHE A 28 -3.22 40.30 7.04
C PHE A 28 -2.46 39.13 6.42
N LEU A 29 -3.21 38.14 5.89
CA LEU A 29 -2.59 36.97 5.22
C LEU A 29 -1.90 37.33 3.89
N THR A 30 -2.40 38.34 3.17
CA THR A 30 -1.85 38.76 1.88
C THR A 30 -0.63 39.69 2.03
N PHE A 31 -0.64 40.59 3.00
CA PHE A 31 0.41 41.62 3.11
C PHE A 31 1.38 41.40 4.28
N TRP A 32 1.02 40.65 5.32
CA TRP A 32 1.90 40.36 6.45
C TRP A 32 2.42 38.93 6.51
N ASN A 33 1.90 38.06 5.68
CA ASN A 33 2.43 36.72 5.53
C ASN A 33 3.39 36.62 4.31
N GLU A 34 4.08 37.73 3.95
CA GLU A 34 5.40 37.59 3.39
C GLU A 34 6.26 36.93 4.47
N ARG A 35 6.12 35.60 4.59
CA ARG A 35 7.19 34.81 5.19
C ARG A 35 8.41 35.10 4.34
N GLU A 36 9.26 35.99 4.83
CA GLU A 36 10.66 35.85 4.50
C GLU A 36 10.96 34.38 4.67
N VAL A 37 11.18 33.68 3.56
CA VAL A 37 11.89 32.42 3.56
C VAL A 37 13.31 32.78 3.95
N VAL A 38 13.50 33.20 5.20
CA VAL A 38 14.79 33.13 5.86
C VAL A 38 15.01 31.64 5.99
N LEU A 39 15.65 31.06 4.97
CA LEU A 39 16.31 29.79 5.08
C LEU A 39 17.28 29.96 6.27
N LYS A 40 16.82 29.62 7.46
CA LYS A 40 17.73 29.36 8.56
C LYS A 40 18.66 28.29 7.99
N THR A 41 19.92 28.63 7.84
CA THR A 41 21.05 27.72 7.60
C THR A 41 21.23 26.86 8.85
N GLY A 42 20.20 26.13 9.23
CA GLY A 42 20.25 25.00 10.13
C GLY A 42 20.42 23.77 9.24
N ASP A 43 21.28 22.86 9.63
CA ASP A 43 21.49 21.60 8.92
C ASP A 43 20.14 20.97 8.56
N ARG A 44 19.80 20.95 7.26
CA ARG A 44 18.56 20.31 6.81
C ARG A 44 18.67 18.82 7.10
N ILE A 45 17.67 18.26 7.76
CA ILE A 45 17.62 16.83 8.05
C ILE A 45 17.35 16.08 6.75
N MET A 46 18.22 15.14 6.42
CA MET A 46 18.02 14.22 5.30
C MET A 46 16.89 13.25 5.66
N ARG A 47 15.83 13.22 4.84
CA ARG A 47 14.70 12.33 5.01
C ARG A 47 15.15 10.86 4.93
N GLY A 48 14.73 10.01 5.87
CA GLY A 48 15.04 8.59 5.91
C GLY A 48 14.56 7.84 4.67
N ALA A 49 15.21 6.75 4.33
CA ALA A 49 14.85 5.91 3.19
C ALA A 49 13.64 5.02 3.49
N ILE A 50 12.93 4.60 2.45
CA ILE A 50 11.88 3.59 2.51
C ILE A 50 12.36 2.34 1.77
N TYR A 51 12.45 1.23 2.47
CA TYR A 51 12.94 -0.05 1.96
C TYR A 51 11.82 -1.06 1.84
N ASP A 52 11.93 -1.94 0.85
CA ASP A 52 11.14 -3.17 0.80
C ASP A 52 11.63 -4.18 1.85
N ARG A 53 10.98 -5.34 1.96
CA ARG A 53 11.37 -6.41 2.92
C ARG A 53 12.73 -7.02 2.63
N ARG A 54 13.31 -6.81 1.45
CA ARG A 54 14.63 -7.31 1.03
C ARG A 54 15.73 -6.26 1.13
N GLY A 55 15.37 -5.03 1.54
CA GLY A 55 16.30 -3.90 1.65
C GLY A 55 16.53 -3.17 0.32
N ILE A 56 15.60 -3.29 -0.64
CA ILE A 56 15.60 -2.52 -1.88
C ILE A 56 15.00 -1.14 -1.59
N GLU A 57 15.67 -0.06 -2.01
CA GLU A 57 15.19 1.30 -1.84
C GLU A 57 13.97 1.57 -2.73
N LEU A 58 12.80 1.81 -2.12
CA LEU A 58 11.60 2.28 -2.81
C LEU A 58 11.54 3.81 -2.87
N ALA A 59 12.10 4.48 -1.86
CA ALA A 59 12.30 5.92 -1.84
C ALA A 59 13.58 6.23 -1.08
N MET A 60 14.39 7.16 -1.61
CA MET A 60 15.64 7.59 -1.00
C MET A 60 15.87 9.08 -1.19
N THR A 61 16.66 9.67 -0.32
CA THR A 61 17.06 11.07 -0.43
C THR A 61 18.53 11.14 -0.86
N VAL A 62 18.80 11.91 -1.88
CA VAL A 62 20.14 12.14 -2.43
C VAL A 62 20.56 13.59 -2.25
N ASP A 63 21.88 13.82 -2.18
CA ASP A 63 22.41 15.18 -2.24
C ASP A 63 22.09 15.79 -3.60
N SER A 64 21.67 17.06 -3.59
CA SER A 64 21.38 17.86 -4.76
C SER A 64 21.88 19.30 -4.56
N ALA A 65 21.82 20.09 -5.60
CA ALA A 65 22.19 21.49 -5.55
C ALA A 65 21.08 22.37 -6.10
N THR A 66 20.99 23.57 -5.57
CA THR A 66 20.14 24.65 -6.10
C THR A 66 21.00 25.81 -6.51
N ILE A 67 20.74 26.35 -7.70
CA ILE A 67 21.42 27.53 -8.20
C ILE A 67 20.62 28.77 -7.82
N GLY A 68 21.21 29.56 -6.95
CA GLY A 68 20.70 30.86 -6.54
C GLY A 68 21.40 31.99 -7.23
N ILE A 69 20.71 33.11 -7.45
CA ILE A 69 21.19 34.28 -8.18
C ILE A 69 21.02 35.51 -7.29
N TYR A 70 22.11 36.28 -7.17
CA TYR A 70 22.14 37.65 -6.66
C TYR A 70 22.21 38.63 -7.82
N PRO A 71 21.09 39.19 -8.34
CA PRO A 71 21.11 40.03 -9.54
C PRO A 71 22.01 41.25 -9.40
N ALA A 72 22.09 41.85 -8.21
CA ALA A 72 22.95 43.02 -7.95
C ALA A 72 24.45 42.75 -8.16
N ASN A 73 24.87 41.49 -8.16
CA ASN A 73 26.27 41.11 -8.33
C ASN A 73 26.58 40.63 -9.79
N ILE A 74 25.57 40.66 -10.66
CA ILE A 74 25.73 40.26 -12.08
C ILE A 74 25.96 41.50 -12.93
N TYR A 75 27.16 41.63 -13.51
CA TYR A 75 27.50 42.77 -14.36
C TYR A 75 26.92 42.64 -15.77
N ASP A 76 26.90 41.42 -16.31
CA ASP A 76 26.35 41.12 -17.64
C ASP A 76 25.35 39.93 -17.54
N PRO A 77 24.04 40.23 -17.49
CA PRO A 77 23.01 39.20 -17.44
C PRO A 77 22.97 38.28 -18.66
N ASN A 78 23.28 38.81 -19.86
CA ASN A 78 23.29 38.01 -21.07
C ASN A 78 24.45 37.00 -21.05
N PHE A 79 25.67 37.48 -20.74
CA PHE A 79 26.82 36.57 -20.61
C PHE A 79 26.55 35.48 -19.57
N THR A 80 26.06 35.84 -18.39
CA THR A 80 25.74 34.89 -17.33
C THR A 80 24.70 33.86 -17.79
N ALA A 81 23.67 34.31 -18.51
CA ALA A 81 22.61 33.42 -19.03
C ALA A 81 23.16 32.44 -20.08
N VAL A 82 24.00 32.91 -21.01
CA VAL A 82 24.63 32.04 -22.03
C VAL A 82 25.52 30.97 -21.39
N GLN A 83 26.27 31.34 -20.34
CA GLN A 83 27.09 30.35 -19.61
C GLN A 83 26.31 29.33 -18.83
N LEU A 84 25.15 29.71 -18.23
CA LEU A 84 24.32 28.81 -17.42
C LEU A 84 23.39 27.91 -18.26
N ALA A 85 22.97 28.37 -19.42
CA ALA A 85 21.99 27.71 -20.28
C ALA A 85 22.29 26.22 -20.55
N PRO A 86 23.54 25.83 -20.94
CA PRO A 86 23.86 24.42 -21.23
C PRO A 86 23.74 23.49 -20.03
N TYR A 87 23.85 24.01 -18.80
CA TYR A 87 23.83 23.24 -17.56
C TYR A 87 22.44 23.17 -16.96
N LEU A 88 21.56 24.14 -17.25
CA LEU A 88 20.26 24.24 -16.61
C LEU A 88 19.09 23.75 -17.48
N ASP A 89 19.39 23.37 -18.72
CA ASP A 89 18.38 23.02 -19.73
C ASP A 89 17.31 24.13 -19.86
N MET A 90 17.76 25.37 -19.96
CA MET A 90 16.92 26.55 -20.08
C MET A 90 17.46 27.46 -21.21
N PRO A 91 16.58 28.03 -22.04
CA PRO A 91 17.03 29.02 -23.06
C PRO A 91 17.70 30.22 -22.40
N PRO A 92 18.83 30.72 -22.98
CA PRO A 92 19.55 31.87 -22.42
C PRO A 92 18.65 33.09 -22.24
N GLU A 93 17.75 33.35 -23.21
CA GLU A 93 16.83 34.48 -23.18
C GLU A 93 15.89 34.44 -21.98
N LYS A 94 15.46 33.22 -21.59
CA LYS A 94 14.61 33.03 -20.42
C LYS A 94 15.38 33.29 -19.12
N ILE A 95 16.63 32.82 -19.04
CA ILE A 95 17.49 33.04 -17.87
C ILE A 95 17.79 34.55 -17.73
N GLU A 96 18.17 35.22 -18.83
CA GLU A 96 18.42 36.64 -18.83
C GLU A 96 17.20 37.45 -18.41
N ALA A 97 16.02 37.13 -18.95
CA ALA A 97 14.77 37.83 -18.61
C ALA A 97 14.47 37.72 -17.09
N ILE A 98 14.64 36.54 -16.50
CA ILE A 98 14.44 36.31 -15.07
C ILE A 98 15.44 37.13 -14.24
N ILE A 99 16.74 37.15 -14.64
CA ILE A 99 17.78 37.92 -13.94
C ILE A 99 17.46 39.43 -13.97
N ARG A 100 16.98 39.96 -15.10
CA ARG A 100 16.63 41.38 -15.25
C ARG A 100 15.36 41.77 -14.54
N GLU A 101 14.37 40.85 -14.42
CA GLU A 101 13.10 41.07 -13.72
C GLU A 101 13.26 41.14 -12.20
N LYS A 102 14.14 40.32 -11.64
CA LYS A 102 14.33 40.19 -10.20
C LYS A 102 15.37 41.18 -9.67
N SER A 103 15.10 41.82 -8.56
CA SER A 103 16.03 42.73 -7.88
C SER A 103 16.69 42.16 -6.63
N ARG A 104 16.06 41.12 -6.05
CA ARG A 104 16.55 40.43 -4.85
C ARG A 104 17.06 39.04 -5.19
N TYR A 105 17.77 38.42 -4.25
CA TYR A 105 18.14 37.01 -4.34
C TYR A 105 16.95 36.11 -4.67
N PHE A 106 17.16 35.19 -5.63
CA PHE A 106 16.17 34.20 -6.00
C PHE A 106 16.82 32.88 -6.40
N LEU A 107 16.04 31.78 -6.32
CA LEU A 107 16.46 30.47 -6.78
C LEU A 107 16.09 30.31 -8.26
N LEU A 108 17.12 30.11 -9.10
CA LEU A 108 16.94 29.99 -10.56
C LEU A 108 16.53 28.56 -10.97
N LYS A 109 17.22 27.55 -10.42
CA LYS A 109 16.94 26.14 -10.69
C LYS A 109 17.23 25.34 -9.45
N ARG A 110 16.27 24.54 -9.00
CA ARG A 110 16.37 23.67 -7.83
C ARG A 110 16.63 22.23 -8.22
N GLU A 111 17.09 21.43 -7.27
CA GLU A 111 17.23 19.97 -7.34
C GLU A 111 18.04 19.47 -8.54
N ILE A 112 19.08 20.21 -8.96
CA ILE A 112 20.03 19.72 -9.95
C ILE A 112 21.03 18.76 -9.31
N ASP A 113 21.61 17.89 -10.11
CA ASP A 113 22.64 16.96 -9.63
C ASP A 113 23.80 17.72 -8.98
N GLU A 114 24.31 17.23 -7.87
CA GLU A 114 25.40 17.86 -7.13
C GLU A 114 26.64 18.08 -8.02
N SER A 115 26.97 17.10 -8.86
CA SER A 115 28.09 17.20 -9.83
C SER A 115 27.87 18.33 -10.83
N LEU A 116 26.64 18.57 -11.28
CA LEU A 116 26.29 19.65 -12.17
C LEU A 116 26.38 21.00 -11.46
N GLY A 117 25.92 21.08 -10.22
CA GLY A 117 26.09 22.25 -9.37
C GLY A 117 27.57 22.65 -9.18
N ASN A 118 28.44 21.65 -8.99
CA ASN A 118 29.89 21.89 -8.88
C ASN A 118 30.48 22.44 -10.18
N LYS A 119 30.13 21.87 -11.34
CA LYS A 119 30.56 22.38 -12.66
C LYS A 119 30.13 23.84 -12.91
N ILE A 120 28.92 24.21 -12.49
CA ILE A 120 28.45 25.60 -12.57
C ILE A 120 29.30 26.51 -11.69
N MET A 121 29.71 26.09 -10.51
CA MET A 121 30.56 26.89 -9.62
C MET A 121 31.98 27.04 -10.16
N GLU A 122 32.53 26.10 -10.94
CA GLU A 122 33.81 26.20 -11.64
C GLU A 122 33.82 27.35 -12.64
N LEU A 123 32.65 27.75 -13.19
CA LEU A 123 32.55 28.91 -14.09
C LEU A 123 32.85 30.26 -13.39
N SER A 124 32.89 30.28 -12.06
CA SER A 124 33.20 31.45 -11.24
C SER A 124 32.38 32.69 -11.58
N LEU A 125 31.09 32.53 -11.93
CA LEU A 125 30.22 33.62 -12.36
C LEU A 125 29.83 34.52 -11.18
N PRO A 126 30.06 35.85 -11.25
CA PRO A 126 29.64 36.77 -10.19
C PRO A 126 28.13 36.69 -9.97
N GLY A 127 27.69 36.69 -8.71
CA GLY A 127 26.28 36.66 -8.38
C GLY A 127 25.60 35.28 -8.45
N VAL A 128 26.31 34.26 -8.96
CA VAL A 128 25.81 32.87 -8.96
C VAL A 128 26.25 32.15 -7.67
N ARG A 129 25.33 31.46 -7.02
CA ARG A 129 25.60 30.69 -5.79
C ARG A 129 25.03 29.28 -5.93
N ARG A 130 25.71 28.33 -5.32
CA ARG A 130 25.21 26.98 -5.11
C ARG A 130 24.76 26.81 -3.64
N GLU A 131 23.54 26.40 -3.44
CA GLU A 131 23.05 25.97 -2.15
C GLU A 131 23.00 24.45 -2.11
N LYS A 132 23.37 23.87 -0.97
CA LYS A 132 23.18 22.45 -0.74
C LYS A 132 21.70 22.18 -0.50
N GLU A 133 21.16 21.22 -1.21
CA GLU A 133 19.77 20.77 -1.08
C GLU A 133 19.70 19.27 -1.10
N TYR A 134 18.56 18.72 -0.75
CA TYR A 134 18.27 17.30 -0.84
C TYR A 134 17.15 17.09 -1.85
N LYS A 135 17.22 15.97 -2.59
CA LYS A 135 16.20 15.57 -3.54
C LYS A 135 15.67 14.20 -3.17
N ARG A 136 14.34 14.08 -3.08
CA ARG A 136 13.69 12.80 -2.92
C ARG A 136 13.61 12.09 -4.26
N VAL A 137 14.02 10.82 -4.29
CA VAL A 137 14.06 10.00 -5.52
C VAL A 137 13.36 8.68 -5.26
N TYR A 138 12.59 8.24 -6.24
CA TYR A 138 11.90 6.95 -6.27
C TYR A 138 12.53 6.08 -7.36
N PRO A 139 13.56 5.27 -7.03
CA PRO A 139 14.43 4.63 -8.03
C PRO A 139 13.72 3.68 -8.99
N HIS A 140 12.56 3.16 -8.57
CA HIS A 140 11.77 2.18 -9.33
C HIS A 140 10.52 2.79 -9.98
N GLY A 141 10.46 4.12 -10.11
CA GLY A 141 9.35 4.82 -10.76
C GLY A 141 8.01 4.48 -10.12
N ASN A 142 7.09 3.93 -10.89
CA ASN A 142 5.73 3.65 -10.48
C ASN A 142 5.56 2.48 -9.48
N LEU A 143 6.63 1.76 -9.13
CA LEU A 143 6.54 0.60 -8.24
C LEU A 143 5.99 0.98 -6.86
N ALA A 144 4.85 0.42 -6.47
CA ALA A 144 4.12 0.68 -5.23
C ALA A 144 3.79 2.17 -5.01
N SER A 145 3.71 2.98 -6.07
CA SER A 145 3.60 4.44 -6.00
C SER A 145 2.43 4.94 -5.16
N SER A 146 1.23 4.39 -5.33
CA SER A 146 0.04 4.78 -4.57
C SER A 146 0.11 4.41 -3.07
N LEU A 147 0.98 3.47 -2.70
CA LEU A 147 1.24 3.07 -1.33
C LEU A 147 2.36 3.91 -0.71
N VAL A 148 3.53 3.97 -1.36
CA VAL A 148 4.69 4.75 -0.89
C VAL A 148 4.33 6.23 -0.84
N GLY A 149 3.65 6.73 -1.87
CA GLY A 149 3.34 8.14 -2.00
C GLY A 149 4.51 8.96 -2.54
N PHE A 150 4.49 10.27 -2.30
CA PHE A 150 5.50 11.19 -2.81
C PHE A 150 5.62 12.45 -1.95
N THR A 151 6.72 13.18 -2.14
CA THR A 151 6.97 14.52 -1.59
C THR A 151 6.87 15.58 -2.67
N GLY A 152 6.59 16.82 -2.29
CA GLY A 152 6.59 17.96 -3.21
C GLY A 152 8.00 18.31 -3.65
N MET A 153 8.13 18.82 -4.87
CA MET A 153 9.41 19.24 -5.44
C MET A 153 9.98 20.52 -4.80
N ASP A 154 9.11 21.38 -4.27
CA ASP A 154 9.53 22.70 -3.82
C ASP A 154 9.97 22.77 -2.35
N ASP A 155 9.45 21.91 -1.49
CA ASP A 155 9.62 22.02 -0.04
C ASP A 155 9.86 20.69 0.69
N ASP A 156 10.11 19.60 -0.04
CA ASP A 156 10.21 18.22 0.49
C ASP A 156 9.02 17.79 1.37
N ARG A 157 7.91 18.53 1.27
CA ARG A 157 6.70 18.24 2.04
C ARG A 157 6.09 16.95 1.56
N ALA A 158 5.84 16.03 2.47
CA ALA A 158 5.11 14.82 2.17
C ALA A 158 3.67 15.13 1.71
N LEU A 159 3.25 14.61 0.56
CA LEU A 159 1.96 14.92 -0.06
C LEU A 159 1.01 13.72 -0.10
N SER A 160 1.52 12.49 -0.12
CA SER A 160 0.69 11.29 -0.25
C SER A 160 1.33 10.07 0.43
N GLY A 161 0.54 9.00 0.62
CA GLY A 161 0.99 7.67 1.00
C GLY A 161 1.70 7.56 2.34
N LEU A 162 2.64 6.62 2.42
CA LEU A 162 3.47 6.39 3.61
C LEU A 162 4.40 7.56 3.90
N GLU A 163 4.79 8.34 2.88
CA GLU A 163 5.54 9.57 3.04
C GLU A 163 4.83 10.55 3.97
N VAL A 164 3.51 10.73 3.82
CA VAL A 164 2.70 11.56 4.72
C VAL A 164 2.51 10.90 6.07
N GLN A 165 2.18 9.62 6.07
CA GLN A 165 1.82 8.93 7.30
C GLN A 165 2.97 8.85 8.29
N TYR A 166 4.18 8.63 7.80
CA TYR A 166 5.40 8.51 8.61
C TYR A 166 6.35 9.69 8.43
N ASN A 167 5.76 10.86 8.08
CA ASN A 167 6.57 12.06 7.84
C ASN A 167 7.39 12.46 9.06
N GLN A 168 6.84 12.31 10.26
CA GLN A 168 7.52 12.66 11.49
C GLN A 168 8.75 11.78 11.69
N GLU A 169 8.62 10.45 11.60
CA GLU A 169 9.70 9.49 11.81
C GLU A 169 10.77 9.62 10.72
N LEU A 170 10.35 9.79 9.46
CA LEU A 170 11.25 9.98 8.34
C LEU A 170 12.06 11.30 8.41
N MET A 171 11.61 12.29 9.18
CA MET A 171 12.24 13.60 9.32
C MET A 171 12.82 13.85 10.72
N THR A 172 12.57 12.98 11.68
CA THR A 172 13.13 13.14 13.04
C THR A 172 14.51 12.51 13.11
N PRO A 173 15.55 13.28 13.49
CA PRO A 173 16.89 12.75 13.71
C PRO A 173 16.90 11.60 14.70
N THR A 174 17.79 10.65 14.49
CA THR A 174 18.00 9.55 15.41
C THR A 174 19.11 9.89 16.41
N GLU A 175 19.16 9.21 17.56
CA GLU A 175 20.24 9.41 18.54
C GLU A 175 21.63 9.10 17.96
N SER A 176 21.70 8.17 16.99
CA SER A 176 22.92 7.75 16.33
C SER A 176 23.34 8.66 15.18
N ASP A 177 22.40 9.45 14.61
CA ASP A 177 22.64 10.34 13.46
C ASP A 177 21.72 11.56 13.54
N SER A 178 22.29 12.70 13.94
CA SER A 178 21.56 13.96 14.06
C SER A 178 21.21 14.62 12.72
N SER A 179 21.75 14.11 11.61
CA SER A 179 21.55 14.67 10.26
C SER A 179 20.49 13.94 9.43
N ARG A 180 20.01 12.76 9.89
CA ARG A 180 19.10 11.89 9.14
C ARG A 180 17.92 11.44 9.99
N GLY A 181 16.75 11.36 9.36
CA GLY A 181 15.58 10.71 9.94
C GLY A 181 15.66 9.18 9.89
N SER A 182 14.71 8.52 10.57
CA SER A 182 14.63 7.07 10.62
C SER A 182 14.28 6.48 9.24
N ASN A 183 14.87 5.33 8.92
CA ASN A 183 14.50 4.56 7.74
C ASN A 183 13.26 3.72 8.04
N LEU A 184 12.40 3.57 7.04
CA LEU A 184 11.16 2.81 7.09
C LEU A 184 11.32 1.50 6.30
N HIS A 185 11.15 0.36 6.96
CA HIS A 185 11.21 -0.96 6.34
C HIS A 185 9.81 -1.54 6.17
N LEU A 186 9.43 -1.83 4.92
CA LEU A 186 8.12 -2.34 4.58
C LEU A 186 8.06 -3.88 4.62
N THR A 187 6.84 -4.40 4.62
CA THR A 187 6.57 -5.83 4.42
C THR A 187 6.43 -6.19 2.94
N ILE A 188 6.32 -5.18 2.07
CA ILE A 188 6.26 -5.33 0.61
C ILE A 188 7.49 -6.06 0.11
N ASP A 189 7.31 -7.01 -0.78
CA ASP A 189 8.36 -7.65 -1.54
C ASP A 189 8.40 -7.03 -2.95
N GLY A 190 9.45 -6.29 -3.28
CA GLY A 190 9.54 -5.54 -4.53
C GLY A 190 9.38 -6.41 -5.78
N LEU A 191 9.84 -7.68 -5.73
CA LEU A 191 9.66 -8.61 -6.85
C LEU A 191 8.21 -9.08 -6.97
N ILE A 192 7.56 -9.42 -5.86
CA ILE A 192 6.15 -9.80 -5.84
C ILE A 192 5.29 -8.61 -6.28
N GLN A 193 5.58 -7.41 -5.79
CA GLN A 193 4.92 -6.16 -6.18
C GLN A 193 5.02 -5.93 -7.69
N TYR A 194 6.22 -6.03 -8.24
CA TYR A 194 6.43 -5.87 -9.69
C TYR A 194 5.63 -6.88 -10.52
N LYS A 195 5.61 -8.16 -10.10
CA LYS A 195 4.84 -9.20 -10.80
C LYS A 195 3.33 -8.94 -10.75
N LEU A 196 2.83 -8.49 -9.60
CA LEU A 196 1.44 -8.09 -9.45
C LEU A 196 1.09 -6.90 -10.34
N GLU A 197 1.87 -5.83 -10.30
CA GLU A 197 1.62 -4.61 -11.09
C GLU A 197 1.69 -4.90 -12.58
N LYS A 198 2.65 -5.69 -13.03
CA LYS A 198 2.79 -6.06 -14.45
C LYS A 198 1.58 -6.80 -14.98
N ALA A 199 1.11 -7.83 -14.26
CA ALA A 199 -0.05 -8.62 -14.68
C ALA A 199 -1.35 -7.79 -14.62
N LEU A 200 -1.51 -7.00 -13.53
CA LEU A 200 -2.69 -6.16 -13.31
C LEU A 200 -2.75 -5.01 -14.33
N GLY A 201 -1.64 -4.30 -14.56
CA GLY A 201 -1.55 -3.16 -15.48
C GLY A 201 -1.82 -3.57 -16.92
N LYS A 202 -1.23 -4.68 -17.38
CA LYS A 202 -1.52 -5.25 -18.70
C LYS A 202 -3.03 -5.45 -18.89
N ARG A 203 -3.69 -6.08 -17.91
CA ARG A 203 -5.13 -6.35 -18.00
C ARG A 203 -5.98 -5.11 -17.85
N PHE A 204 -5.53 -4.13 -17.04
CA PHE A 204 -6.16 -2.82 -16.91
C PHE A 204 -6.23 -2.08 -18.25
N GLU A 205 -5.14 -2.05 -19.00
CA GLU A 205 -5.08 -1.44 -20.34
C GLU A 205 -5.96 -2.19 -21.34
N GLU A 206 -5.86 -3.53 -21.41
CA GLU A 206 -6.66 -4.36 -22.32
C GLU A 206 -8.17 -4.18 -22.11
N THR A 207 -8.60 -3.98 -20.88
CA THR A 207 -10.02 -3.89 -20.54
C THR A 207 -10.56 -2.47 -20.52
N GLY A 208 -9.69 -1.44 -20.54
CA GLY A 208 -10.07 -0.05 -20.35
C GLY A 208 -10.89 0.18 -19.08
N SER A 209 -10.60 -0.60 -18.03
CA SER A 209 -11.27 -0.48 -16.73
C SER A 209 -11.02 0.89 -16.14
N LYS A 210 -11.95 1.38 -15.32
CA LYS A 210 -11.78 2.65 -14.63
C LYS A 210 -10.72 2.55 -13.54
N LYS A 211 -10.66 1.39 -12.84
CA LYS A 211 -9.69 1.06 -11.82
C LYS A 211 -9.33 -0.41 -11.88
N ALA A 212 -8.09 -0.72 -11.46
CA ALA A 212 -7.71 -2.09 -11.15
C ALA A 212 -6.94 -2.12 -9.84
N ILE A 213 -7.20 -3.12 -9.00
CA ILE A 213 -6.68 -3.23 -7.65
C ILE A 213 -6.20 -4.67 -7.44
N GLY A 214 -4.98 -4.81 -6.92
CA GLY A 214 -4.40 -6.09 -6.53
C GLY A 214 -3.82 -6.02 -5.12
N ILE A 215 -4.12 -7.02 -4.27
CA ILE A 215 -3.57 -7.13 -2.91
C ILE A 215 -3.14 -8.56 -2.68
N LEU A 216 -1.95 -8.76 -2.12
CA LEU A 216 -1.46 -10.05 -1.62
C LEU A 216 -1.04 -9.90 -0.16
N MET A 217 -1.60 -10.73 0.71
CA MET A 217 -1.36 -10.69 2.16
C MET A 217 -0.98 -12.07 2.69
N ASP A 218 0.01 -12.13 3.57
CA ASP A 218 0.34 -13.32 4.35
C ASP A 218 -0.75 -13.56 5.41
N ILE A 219 -1.43 -14.71 5.32
CA ILE A 219 -2.58 -15.04 6.16
C ILE A 219 -2.23 -15.33 7.62
N ASN A 220 -0.96 -15.57 7.95
CA ASN A 220 -0.51 -15.91 9.29
C ASN A 220 0.01 -14.71 10.07
N THR A 221 0.43 -13.65 9.35
CA THR A 221 1.09 -12.49 9.95
C THR A 221 0.40 -11.16 9.66
N GLY A 222 -0.54 -11.12 8.73
CA GLY A 222 -1.19 -9.89 8.27
C GLY A 222 -0.26 -8.98 7.44
N LYS A 223 0.94 -9.43 7.10
CA LYS A 223 1.90 -8.66 6.29
C LYS A 223 1.37 -8.53 4.86
N ILE A 224 1.27 -7.30 4.37
CA ILE A 224 1.00 -7.03 2.96
C ILE A 224 2.29 -7.25 2.19
N LEU A 225 2.27 -8.22 1.27
CA LEU A 225 3.41 -8.57 0.42
C LEU A 225 3.44 -7.76 -0.87
N ALA A 226 2.27 -7.38 -1.36
CA ALA A 226 2.09 -6.49 -2.50
C ALA A 226 0.73 -5.81 -2.45
N SER A 227 0.67 -4.55 -2.91
CA SER A 227 -0.54 -3.75 -3.04
C SER A 227 -0.42 -2.81 -4.24
N ALA A 228 -1.20 -3.07 -5.28
CA ALA A 228 -1.21 -2.33 -6.53
C ALA A 228 -2.54 -1.63 -6.75
N SER A 229 -2.50 -0.41 -7.29
CA SER A 229 -3.67 0.39 -7.69
C SER A 229 -3.43 1.01 -9.05
N PHE A 230 -4.41 0.93 -9.93
CA PHE A 230 -4.40 1.58 -11.24
C PHE A 230 -5.60 2.53 -11.38
N PRO A 231 -5.43 3.67 -12.08
CA PRO A 231 -4.23 4.10 -12.80
C PRO A 231 -3.04 4.31 -11.87
N ALA A 232 -1.82 3.98 -12.33
CA ALA A 232 -0.56 4.18 -11.61
C ALA A 232 0.13 5.48 -12.07
N PHE A 233 1.16 5.95 -11.33
CA PHE A 233 1.91 7.16 -11.65
C PHE A 233 3.38 7.01 -11.25
N ASP A 234 4.26 7.82 -11.83
CA ASP A 234 5.64 7.96 -11.38
C ASP A 234 5.73 9.06 -10.30
N PRO A 235 6.11 8.74 -9.05
CA PRO A 235 6.28 9.73 -8.00
C PRO A 235 7.32 10.82 -8.31
N ASN A 236 8.31 10.51 -9.17
CA ASN A 236 9.30 11.51 -9.61
C ASN A 236 8.68 12.57 -10.55
N GLN A 237 7.50 12.29 -11.12
CA GLN A 237 6.78 13.15 -12.08
C GLN A 237 5.29 13.25 -11.69
N TYR A 238 4.99 13.33 -10.40
CA TYR A 238 3.62 13.25 -9.87
C TYR A 238 2.70 14.34 -10.44
N ASN A 239 3.23 15.50 -10.83
CA ASN A 239 2.47 16.61 -11.43
C ASN A 239 1.96 16.34 -12.86
N GLU A 240 2.45 15.30 -13.53
CA GLU A 240 2.00 14.89 -14.86
C GLU A 240 0.79 13.93 -14.80
N SER A 241 0.39 13.50 -13.61
CA SER A 241 -0.69 12.55 -13.40
C SER A 241 -1.84 13.14 -12.60
N GLY A 242 -3.06 12.62 -12.80
CA GLY A 242 -4.26 13.07 -12.09
C GLY A 242 -4.38 12.51 -10.68
N GLU A 243 -5.23 13.14 -9.85
CA GLU A 243 -5.48 12.75 -8.45
C GLU A 243 -5.94 11.28 -8.27
N ASP A 244 -6.67 10.74 -9.25
CA ASP A 244 -7.11 9.34 -9.22
C ASP A 244 -5.92 8.37 -9.19
N SER A 245 -4.79 8.71 -9.83
CA SER A 245 -3.57 7.90 -9.85
C SER A 245 -2.84 7.93 -8.50
N HIS A 246 -2.94 9.04 -7.76
CA HIS A 246 -2.32 9.20 -6.44
C HIS A 246 -3.08 8.46 -5.34
N THR A 247 -4.30 8.01 -5.62
CA THR A 247 -5.17 7.40 -4.62
C THR A 247 -4.83 5.92 -4.44
N ASN A 248 -4.61 5.51 -3.19
CA ASN A 248 -4.52 4.09 -2.84
C ASN A 248 -5.93 3.46 -2.85
N TRP A 249 -6.31 2.87 -3.97
CA TRP A 249 -7.63 2.28 -4.15
C TRP A 249 -7.84 1.00 -3.32
N ALA A 250 -6.79 0.36 -2.84
CA ALA A 250 -6.90 -0.79 -1.95
C ALA A 250 -7.65 -0.48 -0.65
N ILE A 251 -7.57 0.78 -0.19
CA ILE A 251 -8.18 1.27 1.05
C ILE A 251 -9.31 2.28 0.85
N ARG A 252 -9.39 2.89 -0.35
CA ARG A 252 -10.36 3.96 -0.63
C ARG A 252 -11.53 3.51 -1.50
N HIS A 253 -11.33 2.48 -2.34
CA HIS A 253 -12.40 1.97 -3.19
C HIS A 253 -13.43 1.21 -2.36
N VAL A 254 -14.67 1.67 -2.40
CA VAL A 254 -15.81 1.03 -1.71
C VAL A 254 -16.72 0.42 -2.77
N TYR A 255 -16.99 -0.89 -2.66
CA TYR A 255 -17.80 -1.62 -3.62
C TYR A 255 -18.61 -2.74 -2.96
N GLU A 256 -19.66 -3.20 -3.61
CA GLU A 256 -20.42 -4.37 -3.18
C GLU A 256 -19.64 -5.66 -3.53
N PRO A 257 -19.31 -6.52 -2.54
CA PRO A 257 -18.41 -7.67 -2.73
C PRO A 257 -19.01 -8.76 -3.63
N GLY A 258 -20.32 -8.71 -3.88
CA GLY A 258 -21.02 -9.70 -4.70
C GLY A 258 -20.82 -11.12 -4.18
N SER A 259 -20.60 -12.06 -5.08
CA SER A 259 -20.52 -13.50 -4.73
C SER A 259 -19.33 -13.90 -3.84
N THR A 260 -18.35 -13.04 -3.57
CA THR A 260 -17.32 -13.33 -2.57
C THR A 260 -17.90 -13.35 -1.15
N MET A 261 -19.01 -12.65 -0.90
CA MET A 261 -19.73 -12.68 0.38
C MET A 261 -20.20 -14.08 0.78
N LYS A 262 -20.46 -14.94 -0.19
CA LYS A 262 -20.92 -16.33 0.06
C LYS A 262 -19.94 -17.15 0.90
N ILE A 263 -18.64 -16.80 0.88
CA ILE A 263 -17.62 -17.44 1.72
C ILE A 263 -17.97 -17.25 3.20
N PHE A 264 -18.29 -16.03 3.60
CA PHE A 264 -18.56 -15.69 5.01
C PHE A 264 -19.87 -16.30 5.49
N LEU A 265 -20.92 -16.28 4.67
CA LEU A 265 -22.19 -16.95 5.00
C LEU A 265 -22.00 -18.46 5.15
N ALA A 266 -21.28 -19.08 4.22
CA ALA A 266 -21.00 -20.51 4.29
C ALA A 266 -20.13 -20.85 5.51
N SER A 267 -19.20 -19.97 5.90
CA SER A 267 -18.41 -20.14 7.11
C SER A 267 -19.29 -20.15 8.36
N VAL A 268 -20.25 -19.23 8.47
CA VAL A 268 -21.20 -19.23 9.60
C VAL A 268 -22.05 -20.50 9.60
N LEU A 269 -22.59 -20.92 8.45
CA LEU A 269 -23.42 -22.12 8.33
C LEU A 269 -22.67 -23.39 8.78
N PHE A 270 -21.42 -23.57 8.35
CA PHE A 270 -20.61 -24.71 8.78
C PHE A 270 -20.16 -24.58 10.24
N ASN A 271 -19.78 -23.38 10.68
CA ASN A 271 -19.25 -23.15 12.02
C ASN A 271 -20.27 -23.43 13.10
N GLU A 272 -21.53 -23.03 12.87
CA GLU A 272 -22.63 -23.18 13.81
C GLU A 272 -23.44 -24.47 13.58
N ASN A 273 -23.00 -25.34 12.65
CA ASN A 273 -23.69 -26.58 12.27
C ASN A 273 -25.17 -26.37 11.93
N LEU A 274 -25.51 -25.26 11.29
CA LEU A 274 -26.90 -24.90 10.94
C LEU A 274 -27.45 -25.69 9.75
N ILE A 275 -26.58 -26.39 9.06
CA ILE A 275 -26.92 -27.26 7.92
C ILE A 275 -26.13 -28.57 8.04
N ARG A 276 -26.72 -29.67 7.51
CA ARG A 276 -25.96 -30.91 7.32
C ARG A 276 -25.10 -30.83 6.05
N PRO A 277 -23.95 -31.52 6.02
CA PRO A 277 -23.05 -31.48 4.85
C PRO A 277 -23.70 -31.98 3.54
N ASP A 278 -24.67 -32.88 3.63
CA ASP A 278 -25.40 -33.49 2.52
C ASP A 278 -26.73 -32.77 2.21
N GLU A 279 -27.12 -31.80 3.02
CA GLU A 279 -28.39 -31.08 2.85
C GLU A 279 -28.38 -30.30 1.52
N LYS A 280 -29.45 -30.50 0.74
CA LYS A 280 -29.59 -29.90 -0.59
C LYS A 280 -30.66 -28.82 -0.62
N PHE A 281 -30.35 -27.75 -1.36
CA PHE A 281 -31.24 -26.62 -1.59
C PHE A 281 -31.64 -26.58 -3.07
N HIS A 282 -32.93 -26.56 -3.35
CA HIS A 282 -33.43 -26.53 -4.71
C HIS A 282 -33.35 -25.12 -5.33
N CYS A 283 -32.70 -24.99 -6.50
CA CYS A 283 -32.59 -23.76 -7.29
C CYS A 283 -33.37 -23.91 -8.61
N PRO A 284 -34.56 -23.32 -8.73
CA PRO A 284 -35.33 -23.29 -9.99
C PRO A 284 -34.86 -22.18 -10.97
N GLY A 285 -33.72 -21.52 -10.71
CA GLY A 285 -33.21 -20.41 -11.49
C GLY A 285 -33.53 -19.02 -10.92
N TYR A 286 -34.43 -18.91 -9.98
CA TYR A 286 -34.79 -17.65 -9.31
C TYR A 286 -35.41 -17.87 -7.93
N VAL A 287 -35.43 -16.81 -7.11
CA VAL A 287 -36.22 -16.72 -5.90
C VAL A 287 -36.97 -15.39 -5.88
N GLU A 288 -38.21 -15.40 -5.39
CA GLU A 288 -39.05 -14.20 -5.28
C GLU A 288 -38.98 -13.67 -3.84
N LEU A 289 -38.84 -12.36 -3.72
CA LEU A 289 -38.82 -11.62 -2.47
C LEU A 289 -39.78 -10.44 -2.62
N GLY A 290 -41.03 -10.64 -2.22
CA GLY A 290 -42.11 -9.67 -2.51
C GLY A 290 -42.24 -9.42 -4.01
N LYS A 291 -42.02 -8.17 -4.44
CA LYS A 291 -42.04 -7.79 -5.85
C LYS A 291 -40.68 -7.97 -6.56
N THR A 292 -39.64 -8.29 -5.84
CA THR A 292 -38.28 -8.42 -6.38
C THR A 292 -37.97 -9.88 -6.72
N LYS A 293 -37.44 -10.12 -7.92
CA LYS A 293 -37.01 -11.43 -8.41
C LYS A 293 -35.48 -11.48 -8.50
N ILE A 294 -34.85 -12.28 -7.63
CA ILE A 294 -33.41 -12.53 -7.67
C ILE A 294 -33.15 -13.74 -8.55
N LYS A 295 -32.35 -13.55 -9.62
CA LYS A 295 -32.04 -14.60 -10.60
C LYS A 295 -30.70 -15.26 -10.33
N CYS A 296 -30.58 -16.52 -10.67
CA CYS A 296 -29.32 -17.22 -10.93
C CYS A 296 -28.94 -17.14 -12.41
N THR A 297 -27.70 -17.47 -12.72
CA THR A 297 -27.24 -17.65 -14.11
C THR A 297 -27.99 -18.76 -14.83
N ASN A 298 -28.28 -19.85 -14.10
CA ASN A 298 -29.02 -21.04 -14.58
C ASN A 298 -29.92 -21.61 -13.48
N ALA A 299 -30.86 -22.49 -13.85
CA ALA A 299 -31.53 -23.38 -12.92
C ALA A 299 -30.55 -24.51 -12.55
N HIS A 300 -30.08 -24.55 -11.29
CA HIS A 300 -29.04 -25.48 -10.84
C HIS A 300 -29.61 -26.78 -10.24
N GLY A 301 -30.92 -26.90 -10.06
CA GLY A 301 -31.52 -28.06 -9.41
C GLY A 301 -31.21 -28.13 -7.92
N HIS A 302 -30.85 -29.30 -7.41
CA HIS A 302 -30.57 -29.55 -6.00
C HIS A 302 -29.07 -29.51 -5.71
N LEU A 303 -28.62 -28.54 -4.93
CA LEU A 303 -27.20 -28.30 -4.60
C LEU A 303 -26.98 -28.33 -3.08
N ASN A 304 -25.91 -28.99 -2.63
CA ASN A 304 -25.40 -28.82 -1.28
C ASN A 304 -24.59 -27.53 -1.16
N LEU A 305 -24.09 -27.18 0.03
CA LEU A 305 -23.40 -25.91 0.26
C LEU A 305 -22.07 -25.80 -0.50
N GLU A 306 -21.31 -26.89 -0.66
CA GLU A 306 -20.07 -26.90 -1.45
C GLU A 306 -20.38 -26.62 -2.94
N GLU A 307 -21.43 -27.24 -3.48
CA GLU A 307 -21.88 -27.00 -4.86
C GLU A 307 -22.46 -25.60 -5.07
N ILE A 308 -23.15 -25.04 -4.05
CA ILE A 308 -23.61 -23.64 -4.05
C ILE A 308 -22.44 -22.69 -4.21
N LEU A 309 -21.33 -22.91 -3.51
CA LEU A 309 -20.10 -22.12 -3.67
C LEU A 309 -19.47 -22.35 -5.05
N GLN A 310 -19.36 -23.60 -5.50
CA GLN A 310 -18.77 -24.02 -6.77
C GLN A 310 -19.39 -23.32 -7.97
N TYR A 311 -20.73 -23.39 -8.05
CA TYR A 311 -21.50 -22.77 -9.15
C TYR A 311 -21.94 -21.34 -8.84
N SER A 312 -21.58 -20.81 -7.67
CA SER A 312 -21.98 -19.46 -7.23
C SER A 312 -23.49 -19.24 -7.21
N CYS A 313 -24.28 -20.26 -6.82
CA CYS A 313 -25.71 -20.23 -6.87
C CYS A 313 -26.32 -19.18 -5.91
N ASN A 314 -27.03 -18.18 -6.44
CA ASN A 314 -27.68 -17.13 -5.65
C ASN A 314 -28.87 -17.69 -4.85
N VAL A 315 -29.72 -18.47 -5.51
CA VAL A 315 -30.92 -19.04 -4.87
C VAL A 315 -30.52 -20.00 -3.74
N GLY A 316 -29.51 -20.85 -3.99
CA GLY A 316 -29.04 -21.81 -3.00
C GLY A 316 -28.52 -21.15 -1.73
N ILE A 317 -27.65 -20.13 -1.88
CA ILE A 317 -27.11 -19.43 -0.71
C ILE A 317 -28.16 -18.62 0.05
N ILE A 318 -29.12 -17.99 -0.65
CA ILE A 318 -30.24 -17.29 -0.02
C ILE A 318 -31.04 -18.26 0.85
N LYS A 319 -31.43 -19.43 0.31
CA LYS A 319 -32.18 -20.44 1.05
C LYS A 319 -31.38 -21.01 2.23
N ALA A 320 -30.11 -21.27 2.03
CA ALA A 320 -29.23 -21.75 3.11
C ALA A 320 -29.05 -20.69 4.22
N SER A 321 -28.85 -19.42 3.85
CA SER A 321 -28.63 -18.33 4.81
C SER A 321 -29.86 -18.04 5.69
N GLN A 322 -31.07 -18.41 5.28
CA GLN A 322 -32.29 -18.32 6.11
C GLN A 322 -32.22 -19.20 7.35
N ARG A 323 -31.27 -20.17 7.44
CA ARG A 323 -30.97 -20.93 8.64
C ARG A 323 -30.22 -20.12 9.70
N ILE A 324 -29.59 -19.00 9.31
CA ILE A 324 -28.82 -18.19 10.24
C ILE A 324 -29.74 -17.15 10.90
N PRO A 325 -29.89 -17.15 12.22
CA PRO A 325 -30.59 -16.08 12.93
C PRO A 325 -29.96 -14.72 12.63
N GLU A 326 -30.76 -13.68 12.38
CA GLU A 326 -30.26 -12.36 11.98
C GLU A 326 -29.26 -11.76 12.98
N ALA A 327 -29.52 -11.92 14.28
CA ALA A 327 -28.60 -11.44 15.32
C ALA A 327 -27.23 -12.15 15.27
N LEU A 328 -27.23 -13.46 15.00
CA LEU A 328 -26.01 -14.26 14.85
C LEU A 328 -25.25 -13.84 13.58
N LEU A 329 -25.96 -13.65 12.47
CA LEU A 329 -25.36 -13.18 11.23
C LEU A 329 -24.72 -11.79 11.43
N TYR A 330 -25.44 -10.87 12.08
CA TYR A 330 -24.94 -9.54 12.39
C TYR A 330 -23.65 -9.61 13.23
N ASP A 331 -23.61 -10.43 14.27
CA ASP A 331 -22.45 -10.61 15.14
C ASP A 331 -21.23 -11.12 14.36
N TYR A 332 -21.41 -12.15 13.51
CA TYR A 332 -20.33 -12.63 12.65
C TYR A 332 -19.83 -11.59 11.65
N MET A 333 -20.73 -10.82 11.01
CA MET A 333 -20.32 -9.78 10.08
C MET A 333 -19.49 -8.68 10.79
N LYS A 334 -19.83 -8.36 12.04
CA LYS A 334 -19.04 -7.46 12.88
C LYS A 334 -17.68 -8.06 13.26
N LYS A 335 -17.62 -9.34 13.61
CA LYS A 335 -16.36 -10.06 13.87
C LYS A 335 -15.46 -10.10 12.63
N PHE A 336 -16.02 -10.17 11.42
CA PHE A 336 -15.31 -10.01 10.15
C PHE A 336 -14.93 -8.56 9.84
N GLN A 337 -15.23 -7.60 10.74
CA GLN A 337 -14.94 -6.17 10.63
C GLN A 337 -15.62 -5.47 9.44
N PHE A 338 -16.71 -6.00 8.91
CA PHE A 338 -17.45 -5.30 7.86
C PHE A 338 -18.11 -4.03 8.41
N GLY A 339 -17.93 -2.91 7.66
CA GLY A 339 -18.36 -1.58 8.07
C GLY A 339 -17.44 -0.88 9.06
N GLU A 340 -16.23 -1.42 9.30
CA GLU A 340 -15.20 -0.84 10.17
C GLU A 340 -13.86 -0.72 9.44
N LYS A 341 -12.98 0.16 9.89
CA LYS A 341 -11.61 0.25 9.38
C LYS A 341 -10.81 -0.94 9.86
N THR A 342 -9.93 -1.49 9.02
CA THR A 342 -9.07 -2.61 9.39
C THR A 342 -7.90 -2.21 10.28
N GLY A 343 -7.59 -0.91 10.34
CA GLY A 343 -6.41 -0.38 11.03
C GLY A 343 -5.14 -0.43 10.19
N PHE A 344 -5.25 -0.73 8.89
CA PHE A 344 -4.10 -0.79 7.98
C PHE A 344 -3.45 0.57 7.77
N LEU A 345 -4.25 1.59 7.39
CA LEU A 345 -3.80 2.96 7.20
C LEU A 345 -4.86 3.96 7.71
N PRO A 346 -4.47 5.14 8.24
CA PRO A 346 -5.42 6.06 8.89
C PRO A 346 -6.56 6.56 7.99
N ASN A 347 -6.27 6.73 6.69
CA ASN A 347 -7.20 7.27 5.70
C ASN A 347 -8.08 6.21 5.01
N GLU A 348 -8.22 5.02 5.61
CA GLU A 348 -9.14 3.98 5.11
C GLU A 348 -10.59 4.45 5.08
N SER A 349 -11.33 3.95 4.07
CA SER A 349 -12.79 3.96 4.08
C SER A 349 -13.31 2.76 4.89
N ALA A 350 -14.34 2.98 5.71
CA ALA A 350 -14.91 1.90 6.52
C ALA A 350 -15.86 0.97 5.75
N GLY A 351 -16.20 1.29 4.49
CA GLY A 351 -17.28 0.62 3.79
C GLY A 351 -18.65 0.95 4.42
N TYR A 352 -19.64 0.10 4.17
CA TYR A 352 -20.96 0.24 4.75
C TYR A 352 -21.53 -1.12 5.16
N PHE A 353 -21.95 -1.23 6.41
CA PHE A 353 -22.69 -2.36 6.95
C PHE A 353 -23.91 -1.85 7.71
N PRO A 354 -25.16 -2.23 7.32
CA PRO A 354 -26.36 -1.67 7.91
C PRO A 354 -26.51 -2.13 9.38
N PRO A 355 -26.85 -1.22 10.32
CA PRO A 355 -27.12 -1.60 11.71
C PRO A 355 -28.33 -2.51 11.80
N LEU A 356 -28.30 -3.51 12.70
CA LEU A 356 -29.31 -4.56 12.82
C LEU A 356 -30.76 -4.02 12.92
N LYS A 357 -30.95 -2.90 13.62
CA LYS A 357 -32.26 -2.24 13.75
C LYS A 357 -32.89 -1.75 12.44
N LYS A 358 -32.09 -1.65 11.37
CA LYS A 358 -32.55 -1.27 10.01
C LYS A 358 -32.79 -2.49 9.12
N TRP A 359 -32.54 -3.70 9.61
CA TRP A 359 -32.73 -4.88 8.79
C TRP A 359 -34.21 -5.15 8.54
N THR A 360 -34.47 -5.63 7.35
CA THR A 360 -35.75 -6.15 6.88
C THR A 360 -35.54 -7.61 6.47
N PRO A 361 -36.57 -8.43 6.29
CA PRO A 361 -36.40 -9.80 5.80
C PRO A 361 -35.63 -9.90 4.47
N ALA A 362 -35.61 -8.78 3.70
CA ALA A 362 -34.83 -8.69 2.47
C ALA A 362 -33.32 -8.48 2.72
N THR A 363 -32.95 -7.87 3.83
CA THR A 363 -31.57 -7.45 4.09
C THR A 363 -30.60 -8.63 4.12
N SER A 364 -30.91 -9.68 4.91
CA SER A 364 -30.09 -10.89 4.99
C SER A 364 -30.00 -11.62 3.64
N MET A 365 -31.07 -11.61 2.85
CA MET A 365 -31.12 -12.27 1.53
C MET A 365 -30.25 -11.54 0.49
N PHE A 366 -30.31 -10.21 0.45
CA PHE A 366 -29.41 -9.42 -0.41
C PHE A 366 -27.94 -9.53 0.04
N MET A 367 -27.72 -9.50 1.35
CA MET A 367 -26.39 -9.68 1.90
C MET A 367 -25.79 -11.06 1.56
N ALA A 368 -26.60 -12.11 1.48
CA ALA A 368 -26.15 -13.45 1.11
C ALA A 368 -25.52 -13.50 -0.30
N ILE A 369 -25.89 -12.58 -1.18
CA ILE A 369 -25.31 -12.43 -2.52
C ILE A 369 -24.36 -11.25 -2.65
N GLY A 370 -24.02 -10.60 -1.50
CA GLY A 370 -23.08 -9.48 -1.42
C GLY A 370 -23.63 -8.15 -1.92
N GLN A 371 -24.95 -7.95 -1.77
CA GLN A 371 -25.62 -6.68 -2.06
C GLN A 371 -26.13 -6.03 -0.79
N GLY A 372 -26.29 -4.70 -0.78
CA GLY A 372 -26.71 -3.93 0.40
C GLY A 372 -25.65 -3.81 1.50
N ILE A 373 -24.44 -4.29 1.25
CA ILE A 373 -23.22 -4.11 2.02
C ILE A 373 -22.12 -3.63 1.09
N SER A 374 -21.26 -2.75 1.55
CA SER A 374 -20.08 -2.36 0.77
C SER A 374 -18.81 -2.44 1.60
N VAL A 375 -17.74 -2.87 0.95
CA VAL A 375 -16.45 -3.15 1.57
C VAL A 375 -15.32 -2.47 0.82
N THR A 376 -14.17 -2.31 1.46
CA THR A 376 -12.93 -1.99 0.76
C THR A 376 -12.19 -3.28 0.37
N PRO A 377 -11.32 -3.25 -0.65
CA PRO A 377 -10.50 -4.40 -1.02
C PRO A 377 -9.69 -4.96 0.16
N ILE A 378 -9.09 -4.09 0.99
CA ILE A 378 -8.31 -4.53 2.15
C ILE A 378 -9.18 -5.20 3.22
N GLN A 379 -10.41 -4.69 3.48
CA GLN A 379 -11.36 -5.35 4.38
C GLN A 379 -11.67 -6.77 3.92
N LEU A 380 -11.98 -6.93 2.63
CA LEU A 380 -12.33 -8.25 2.10
C LEU A 380 -11.17 -9.24 2.22
N VAL A 381 -9.92 -8.79 1.96
CA VAL A 381 -8.71 -9.61 2.10
C VAL A 381 -8.47 -10.00 3.56
N ALA A 382 -8.54 -9.04 4.49
CA ALA A 382 -8.36 -9.30 5.92
C ALA A 382 -9.40 -10.26 6.49
N SER A 383 -10.68 -10.01 6.16
CA SER A 383 -11.79 -10.89 6.57
C SER A 383 -11.65 -12.30 5.99
N ALA A 384 -11.25 -12.42 4.72
CA ALA A 384 -11.03 -13.72 4.08
C ALA A 384 -9.85 -14.48 4.69
N ALA A 385 -8.77 -13.78 5.05
CA ALA A 385 -7.64 -14.39 5.76
C ALA A 385 -8.08 -15.06 7.05
N SER A 386 -8.98 -14.44 7.82
CA SER A 386 -9.48 -14.99 9.08
C SER A 386 -10.27 -16.29 8.91
N VAL A 387 -10.92 -16.49 7.76
CA VAL A 387 -11.58 -17.77 7.43
C VAL A 387 -10.54 -18.85 7.12
N ALA A 388 -9.43 -18.50 6.51
CA ALA A 388 -8.42 -19.46 6.04
C ALA A 388 -7.31 -19.78 7.05
N ASN A 389 -7.22 -19.04 8.16
CA ASN A 389 -6.17 -19.19 9.18
C ASN A 389 -6.69 -19.71 10.54
N GLY A 390 -7.87 -20.33 10.57
CA GLY A 390 -8.45 -20.88 11.82
C GLY A 390 -9.12 -19.83 12.69
N GLY A 391 -9.67 -18.77 12.12
CA GLY A 391 -10.48 -17.77 12.85
C GLY A 391 -9.68 -16.68 13.56
N ARG A 392 -8.47 -16.38 13.10
CA ARG A 392 -7.67 -15.27 13.61
C ARG A 392 -7.82 -14.05 12.69
N MET A 393 -8.57 -13.04 13.16
CA MET A 393 -8.63 -11.75 12.46
C MET A 393 -7.34 -10.99 12.71
N LEU A 394 -6.59 -10.74 11.64
CA LEU A 394 -5.30 -10.05 11.68
C LEU A 394 -5.47 -8.60 11.22
N THR A 395 -4.85 -7.67 11.94
CA THR A 395 -4.69 -6.31 11.43
C THR A 395 -3.69 -6.33 10.27
N PRO A 396 -4.08 -5.96 9.03
CA PRO A 396 -3.16 -5.86 7.93
C PRO A 396 -2.05 -4.84 8.24
N ARG A 397 -0.82 -5.12 7.83
CA ARG A 397 0.28 -4.19 8.05
C ARG A 397 1.25 -4.16 6.88
N VAL A 398 1.78 -2.98 6.62
CA VAL A 398 2.76 -2.74 5.55
C VAL A 398 4.12 -2.34 6.10
N VAL A 399 4.19 -1.85 7.34
CA VAL A 399 5.44 -1.50 8.00
C VAL A 399 5.92 -2.67 8.85
N SER A 400 7.19 -3.01 8.72
CA SER A 400 7.89 -4.02 9.53
C SER A 400 8.54 -3.36 10.75
N HIS A 401 9.42 -2.38 10.50
CA HIS A 401 10.17 -1.69 11.56
C HIS A 401 10.73 -0.36 11.08
N PHE A 402 11.16 0.46 12.00
CA PHE A 402 12.06 1.59 11.77
C PHE A 402 13.49 1.22 12.13
N SER A 403 14.47 1.75 11.38
CA SER A 403 15.88 1.66 11.72
C SER A 403 16.54 3.02 11.66
N ASP A 404 17.69 3.16 12.34
CA ASP A 404 18.58 4.28 12.12
C ASP A 404 19.37 4.14 10.81
N SER A 405 20.26 5.10 10.53
CA SER A 405 21.11 5.10 9.34
C SER A 405 22.16 3.97 9.34
N TYR A 406 22.40 3.34 10.47
CA TYR A 406 23.34 2.22 10.64
C TYR A 406 22.64 0.85 10.65
N GLY A 407 21.31 0.83 10.52
CA GLY A 407 20.50 -0.38 10.47
C GLY A 407 20.09 -0.93 11.84
N ALA A 408 20.31 -0.20 12.95
CA ALA A 408 19.79 -0.59 14.25
C ALA A 408 18.28 -0.41 14.30
N ILE A 409 17.55 -1.42 14.77
CA ILE A 409 16.08 -1.39 14.84
C ILE A 409 15.68 -0.48 16.00
N LEU A 410 14.95 0.58 15.69
CA LEU A 410 14.42 1.56 16.64
C LEU A 410 13.05 1.15 17.17
N HIS A 411 12.20 0.63 16.29
CA HIS A 411 10.85 0.18 16.62
C HIS A 411 10.40 -0.93 15.66
N GLU A 412 9.82 -2.01 16.19
CA GLU A 412 9.29 -3.13 15.40
C GLU A 412 7.77 -3.26 15.60
N PHE A 413 7.03 -3.36 14.49
CA PHE A 413 5.59 -3.60 14.51
C PHE A 413 5.29 -5.08 14.61
N LYS A 414 4.53 -5.46 15.63
CA LYS A 414 4.13 -6.85 15.87
C LYS A 414 2.80 -7.17 15.20
N THR A 415 2.58 -8.44 14.88
CA THR A 415 1.28 -8.94 14.44
C THR A 415 0.24 -8.72 15.56
N GLN A 416 -0.89 -8.12 15.18
CA GLN A 416 -2.06 -7.98 16.05
C GLN A 416 -3.15 -8.91 15.52
N GLU A 417 -3.74 -9.70 16.42
CA GLU A 417 -4.78 -10.67 16.08
C GLU A 417 -5.90 -10.69 17.12
N THR A 418 -7.12 -10.99 16.65
CA THR A 418 -8.30 -11.16 17.47
C THR A 418 -9.01 -12.44 17.05
N PRO A 419 -9.28 -13.40 17.95
CA PRO A 419 -10.05 -14.60 17.64
C PRO A 419 -11.51 -14.23 17.29
N ILE A 420 -12.03 -14.79 16.20
CA ILE A 420 -13.42 -14.57 15.77
C ILE A 420 -14.34 -15.80 15.91
N GLY A 421 -13.79 -16.91 16.40
CA GLY A 421 -14.55 -18.12 16.69
C GLY A 421 -14.82 -19.03 15.49
N ILE A 422 -14.14 -18.86 14.37
CA ILE A 422 -14.14 -19.82 13.26
C ILE A 422 -13.23 -20.99 13.63
N ARG A 423 -13.78 -22.23 13.55
CA ARG A 423 -13.08 -23.46 13.88
C ARG A 423 -12.27 -23.98 12.69
N GLU A 424 -11.21 -24.73 12.95
CA GLU A 424 -10.36 -25.34 11.92
C GLU A 424 -11.16 -26.24 10.96
N TYR A 425 -12.10 -27.04 11.48
CA TYR A 425 -13.05 -27.80 10.66
C TYR A 425 -13.78 -26.92 9.61
N THR A 426 -14.20 -25.71 10.01
CA THR A 426 -14.87 -24.77 9.11
C THR A 426 -13.91 -24.26 8.04
N THR A 427 -12.69 -23.92 8.43
CA THR A 427 -11.61 -23.53 7.51
C THR A 427 -11.38 -24.61 6.44
N GLU A 428 -11.22 -25.88 6.83
CA GLU A 428 -11.01 -26.99 5.91
C GLU A 428 -12.18 -27.15 4.93
N LYS A 429 -13.44 -27.09 5.42
CA LYS A 429 -14.64 -27.20 4.58
C LYS A 429 -14.72 -26.08 3.55
N ILE A 430 -14.45 -24.83 3.96
CA ILE A 430 -14.48 -23.68 3.08
C ILE A 430 -13.37 -23.77 2.02
N LEU A 431 -12.14 -24.08 2.42
CA LEU A 431 -11.02 -24.22 1.49
C LEU A 431 -11.27 -25.33 0.46
N LYS A 432 -11.79 -26.48 0.90
CA LYS A 432 -12.20 -27.57 0.02
C LYS A 432 -13.25 -27.14 -1.00
N ALA A 433 -14.31 -26.45 -0.54
CA ALA A 433 -15.35 -25.94 -1.43
C ALA A 433 -14.79 -24.92 -2.43
N MET A 434 -13.92 -24.01 -1.99
CA MET A 434 -13.29 -23.00 -2.84
C MET A 434 -12.28 -23.61 -3.83
N THR A 435 -11.64 -24.72 -3.48
CA THR A 435 -10.79 -25.48 -4.42
C THR A 435 -11.64 -26.02 -5.59
N ARG A 436 -12.85 -26.55 -5.32
CA ARG A 436 -13.77 -26.97 -6.37
C ARG A 436 -14.22 -25.84 -7.30
N VAL A 437 -14.38 -24.61 -6.77
CA VAL A 437 -14.68 -23.41 -7.59
C VAL A 437 -13.62 -23.22 -8.67
N VAL A 438 -12.35 -23.46 -8.34
CA VAL A 438 -11.21 -23.32 -9.27
C VAL A 438 -11.06 -24.54 -10.16
N GLN A 439 -11.25 -25.76 -9.64
CA GLN A 439 -11.10 -26.98 -10.43
C GLN A 439 -12.17 -27.14 -11.51
N SER A 440 -13.43 -26.87 -11.19
CA SER A 440 -14.57 -27.17 -12.08
C SER A 440 -15.76 -26.21 -11.93
N GLY A 441 -15.55 -25.06 -11.29
CA GLY A 441 -16.58 -24.05 -11.06
C GLY A 441 -16.36 -22.77 -11.82
N THR A 442 -16.89 -21.67 -11.27
CA THR A 442 -16.83 -20.32 -11.86
C THR A 442 -15.44 -19.73 -11.92
N GLY A 443 -14.48 -20.25 -11.15
CA GLY A 443 -13.09 -19.81 -11.03
C GLY A 443 -12.09 -20.62 -11.86
N LYS A 444 -12.52 -21.46 -12.79
CA LYS A 444 -11.65 -22.39 -13.55
C LYS A 444 -10.45 -21.73 -14.25
N ASN A 445 -10.56 -20.46 -14.61
CA ASN A 445 -9.46 -19.73 -15.24
C ASN A 445 -8.31 -19.38 -14.27
N ALA A 446 -8.48 -19.63 -12.96
CA ALA A 446 -7.39 -19.55 -11.98
C ALA A 446 -6.70 -20.93 -11.75
N TYR A 447 -7.10 -21.99 -12.46
CA TYR A 447 -6.53 -23.32 -12.29
C TYR A 447 -5.07 -23.38 -12.72
N ILE A 448 -4.21 -23.93 -11.84
CA ILE A 448 -2.81 -24.25 -12.08
C ILE A 448 -2.65 -25.77 -11.87
N GLN A 449 -1.99 -26.45 -12.78
CA GLN A 449 -1.92 -27.92 -12.76
C GLN A 449 -1.11 -28.45 -11.56
N GLU A 450 0.01 -27.79 -11.23
CA GLU A 450 0.96 -28.24 -10.21
C GLU A 450 0.73 -27.64 -8.83
N TYR A 451 -0.14 -26.63 -8.73
CA TYR A 451 -0.38 -25.90 -7.48
C TYR A 451 -1.87 -25.68 -7.27
N SER A 452 -2.36 -26.15 -6.14
CA SER A 452 -3.78 -25.98 -5.87
C SER A 452 -4.10 -24.56 -5.34
N ILE A 453 -5.13 -23.99 -5.92
CA ILE A 453 -5.71 -22.70 -5.56
C ILE A 453 -7.12 -22.92 -5.04
N ALA A 454 -7.44 -22.35 -3.90
CA ALA A 454 -8.81 -22.17 -3.46
C ALA A 454 -9.26 -20.74 -3.79
N GLY A 455 -10.41 -20.54 -4.41
CA GLY A 455 -10.80 -19.19 -4.80
C GLY A 455 -12.29 -19.00 -5.02
N LYS A 456 -12.71 -17.73 -5.10
CA LYS A 456 -14.10 -17.33 -5.37
C LYS A 456 -14.15 -16.12 -6.28
N THR A 457 -14.94 -16.23 -7.33
CA THR A 457 -15.26 -15.11 -8.21
C THR A 457 -16.30 -14.19 -7.57
N GLY A 458 -16.09 -12.89 -7.72
CA GLY A 458 -17.08 -11.85 -7.46
C GLY A 458 -17.46 -11.15 -8.76
N THR A 459 -18.74 -10.88 -8.91
CA THR A 459 -19.28 -10.02 -9.96
C THR A 459 -20.41 -9.24 -9.32
N GLY A 460 -20.22 -7.94 -9.15
CA GLY A 460 -21.19 -7.03 -8.56
C GLY A 460 -21.61 -5.98 -9.57
N GLN A 461 -22.91 -5.74 -9.69
CA GLN A 461 -23.44 -4.61 -10.45
C GLN A 461 -23.37 -3.37 -9.56
N LYS A 462 -22.95 -2.23 -10.10
CA LYS A 462 -22.84 -1.01 -9.30
C LYS A 462 -24.18 -0.31 -9.13
N ALA A 463 -24.45 0.08 -7.90
CA ALA A 463 -25.56 0.96 -7.57
C ALA A 463 -25.08 2.42 -7.57
N ILE A 464 -25.81 3.30 -8.25
CA ILE A 464 -25.60 4.75 -8.19
C ILE A 464 -26.70 5.37 -7.33
N SER A 465 -26.30 6.26 -6.43
CA SER A 465 -27.25 6.99 -5.57
C SER A 465 -28.37 7.64 -6.40
N GLY A 466 -29.63 7.36 -6.03
CA GLY A 466 -30.81 7.87 -6.72
C GLY A 466 -31.20 7.15 -8.03
N LYS A 467 -30.34 6.27 -8.58
CA LYS A 467 -30.62 5.52 -9.82
C LYS A 467 -30.74 4.00 -9.61
N GLY A 468 -30.32 3.49 -8.45
CA GLY A 468 -30.24 2.05 -8.20
C GLY A 468 -29.13 1.35 -8.98
N TYR A 469 -29.29 0.07 -9.30
CA TYR A 469 -28.32 -0.69 -10.09
C TYR A 469 -28.35 -0.26 -11.56
N VAL A 470 -27.19 0.12 -12.07
CA VAL A 470 -27.03 0.62 -13.45
C VAL A 470 -26.48 -0.51 -14.32
N GLU A 471 -27.17 -0.80 -15.41
CA GLU A 471 -26.72 -1.79 -16.37
C GLU A 471 -25.44 -1.32 -17.08
N GLY A 472 -24.50 -2.24 -17.29
CA GLY A 472 -23.20 -1.95 -17.89
C GLY A 472 -22.10 -1.52 -16.91
N LEU A 473 -22.42 -1.20 -15.65
CA LEU A 473 -21.42 -0.87 -14.62
C LEU A 473 -21.20 -2.05 -13.66
N TRP A 474 -20.02 -2.66 -13.77
CA TRP A 474 -19.67 -3.87 -13.04
C TRP A 474 -18.38 -3.72 -12.26
N SER A 475 -18.30 -4.45 -11.15
CA SER A 475 -17.03 -4.74 -10.45
C SER A 475 -16.77 -6.24 -10.58
N ALA A 476 -15.65 -6.60 -11.19
CA ALA A 476 -15.24 -7.98 -11.44
C ALA A 476 -14.06 -8.34 -10.55
N SER A 477 -14.19 -9.33 -9.67
CA SER A 477 -13.14 -9.69 -8.71
C SER A 477 -12.89 -11.19 -8.64
N PHE A 478 -11.70 -11.54 -8.17
CA PHE A 478 -11.32 -12.88 -7.76
C PHE A 478 -10.56 -12.81 -6.44
N LEU A 479 -11.08 -13.51 -5.44
CA LEU A 479 -10.45 -13.70 -4.14
C LEU A 479 -9.92 -15.13 -4.07
N GLY A 480 -8.63 -15.29 -3.82
CA GLY A 480 -8.00 -16.61 -3.81
C GLY A 480 -7.03 -16.83 -2.67
N PHE A 481 -6.81 -18.09 -2.33
CA PHE A 481 -5.85 -18.58 -1.34
C PHE A 481 -4.88 -19.54 -2.00
N PHE A 482 -3.63 -19.48 -1.57
CA PHE A 482 -2.55 -20.25 -2.16
C PHE A 482 -1.47 -20.59 -1.11
N PRO A 483 -0.94 -21.85 -1.08
CA PRO A 483 -1.57 -23.06 -1.61
C PRO A 483 -2.90 -23.39 -0.93
N ALA A 484 -3.80 -24.14 -1.60
CA ALA A 484 -5.14 -24.40 -1.03
C ALA A 484 -5.13 -25.28 0.21
N GLU A 485 -4.20 -26.26 0.29
CA GLU A 485 -4.12 -27.25 1.39
C GLU A 485 -3.63 -26.63 2.71
N ARG A 486 -2.68 -25.70 2.61
CA ARG A 486 -2.11 -24.95 3.73
C ARG A 486 -1.87 -23.51 3.27
N PRO A 487 -2.92 -22.69 3.26
CA PRO A 487 -2.82 -21.35 2.73
C PRO A 487 -1.76 -20.52 3.45
N LYS A 488 -0.93 -19.85 2.66
CA LYS A 488 0.08 -18.89 3.13
C LYS A 488 -0.26 -17.48 2.72
N ILE A 489 -0.87 -17.34 1.54
CA ILE A 489 -1.22 -16.07 0.94
C ILE A 489 -2.70 -16.05 0.60
N VAL A 490 -3.35 -14.95 0.93
CA VAL A 490 -4.63 -14.54 0.36
C VAL A 490 -4.39 -13.40 -0.60
N GLY A 491 -5.07 -13.42 -1.75
CA GLY A 491 -4.98 -12.34 -2.73
C GLY A 491 -6.35 -11.98 -3.29
N LEU A 492 -6.49 -10.71 -3.62
CA LEU A 492 -7.64 -10.15 -4.32
C LEU A 492 -7.18 -9.44 -5.58
N ILE A 493 -7.82 -9.75 -6.70
CA ILE A 493 -7.74 -9.00 -7.95
C ILE A 493 -9.12 -8.43 -8.24
N LEU A 494 -9.21 -7.14 -8.51
CA LEU A 494 -10.46 -6.40 -8.75
C LEU A 494 -10.32 -5.46 -9.93
N PHE A 495 -11.25 -5.50 -10.86
CA PHE A 495 -11.43 -4.54 -11.94
C PHE A 495 -12.76 -3.82 -11.76
N ASP A 496 -12.73 -2.49 -11.77
CA ASP A 496 -13.90 -1.62 -11.64
C ASP A 496 -14.28 -1.01 -12.99
N GLU A 497 -15.54 -1.12 -13.36
CA GLU A 497 -16.10 -0.64 -14.62
C GLU A 497 -15.28 -1.07 -15.86
N PRO A 498 -15.00 -2.39 -16.05
CA PRO A 498 -14.31 -2.86 -17.23
C PRO A 498 -15.13 -2.56 -18.48
N LYS A 499 -14.46 -2.09 -19.54
CA LYS A 499 -15.02 -1.86 -20.86
C LYS A 499 -14.66 -3.05 -21.76
N GLY A 500 -15.59 -3.57 -22.51
CA GLY A 500 -15.34 -4.72 -23.40
C GLY A 500 -16.11 -5.98 -23.01
N GLY A 501 -16.00 -7.04 -23.82
CA GLY A 501 -16.91 -8.18 -23.91
C GLY A 501 -17.10 -9.07 -22.67
N THR A 502 -16.25 -9.01 -21.65
CA THR A 502 -16.45 -9.77 -20.41
C THR A 502 -16.35 -8.89 -19.16
N HIS A 503 -17.29 -9.05 -18.27
CA HIS A 503 -17.39 -8.31 -17.00
C HIS A 503 -17.41 -9.26 -15.78
N SER A 504 -17.16 -10.54 -15.97
CA SER A 504 -17.18 -11.52 -14.88
C SER A 504 -15.83 -11.64 -14.19
N GLY A 505 -15.82 -11.82 -12.87
CA GLY A 505 -14.60 -12.07 -12.11
C GLY A 505 -13.83 -13.30 -12.60
N GLY A 506 -14.54 -14.35 -13.06
CA GLY A 506 -13.93 -15.56 -13.63
C GLY A 506 -13.25 -15.32 -14.99
N GLY A 507 -13.73 -14.35 -15.78
CA GLY A 507 -13.15 -14.03 -17.09
C GLY A 507 -12.05 -12.97 -17.02
N LEU A 508 -12.12 -12.03 -16.06
CA LEU A 508 -11.18 -10.92 -15.93
C LEU A 508 -10.13 -11.13 -14.85
N ALA A 509 -10.58 -11.33 -13.61
CA ALA A 509 -9.70 -11.31 -12.44
C ALA A 509 -9.02 -12.66 -12.17
N ALA A 510 -9.71 -13.78 -12.42
CA ALA A 510 -9.15 -15.12 -12.19
C ALA A 510 -7.90 -15.43 -13.04
N PRO A 511 -7.83 -15.08 -14.35
CA PRO A 511 -6.61 -15.25 -15.15
C PRO A 511 -5.42 -14.44 -14.64
N VAL A 512 -5.68 -13.20 -14.19
CA VAL A 512 -4.63 -12.34 -13.60
C VAL A 512 -4.11 -12.93 -12.29
N PHE A 513 -5.02 -13.43 -11.44
CA PHE A 513 -4.61 -14.11 -10.21
C PHE A 513 -3.73 -15.32 -10.50
N LYS A 514 -4.09 -16.14 -11.49
CA LYS A 514 -3.28 -17.26 -11.96
C LYS A 514 -1.89 -16.81 -12.38
N GLU A 515 -1.80 -15.84 -13.29
CA GLU A 515 -0.52 -15.29 -13.79
C GLU A 515 0.36 -14.79 -12.65
N VAL A 516 -0.22 -14.08 -11.69
CA VAL A 516 0.50 -13.60 -10.51
C VAL A 516 1.05 -14.77 -9.69
N VAL A 517 0.20 -15.75 -9.35
CA VAL A 517 0.62 -16.90 -8.53
C VAL A 517 1.73 -17.68 -9.20
N GLU A 518 1.61 -18.02 -10.50
CA GLU A 518 2.65 -18.70 -11.27
C GLU A 518 4.00 -17.98 -11.24
N ASN A 519 3.97 -16.65 -11.30
CA ASN A 519 5.17 -15.81 -11.27
C ASN A 519 5.80 -15.66 -9.88
N ILE A 520 5.02 -15.78 -8.79
CA ILE A 520 5.54 -15.56 -7.43
C ILE A 520 5.92 -16.85 -6.70
N ILE A 521 5.45 -18.02 -7.15
CA ILE A 521 5.83 -19.32 -6.57
C ILE A 521 7.35 -19.46 -6.40
N PRO A 522 8.18 -19.25 -7.44
CA PRO A 522 9.62 -19.40 -7.31
C PRO A 522 10.23 -18.44 -6.29
N ILE A 523 9.65 -17.22 -6.16
CA ILE A 523 10.12 -16.19 -5.23
C ILE A 523 9.87 -16.62 -3.77
N ILE A 524 8.69 -17.22 -3.53
CA ILE A 524 8.28 -17.69 -2.19
C ILE A 524 9.11 -18.91 -1.79
N GLU A 525 9.25 -19.89 -2.68
CA GLU A 525 10.03 -21.12 -2.42
C GLU A 525 11.51 -20.83 -2.19
N GLN A 526 12.09 -19.90 -2.95
CA GLN A 526 13.47 -19.48 -2.77
C GLN A 526 13.67 -18.79 -1.42
N GLY A 527 12.75 -17.93 -1.01
CA GLY A 527 12.76 -17.29 0.32
C GLY A 527 12.72 -18.31 1.44
N GLU A 528 11.90 -19.37 1.33
CA GLU A 528 11.82 -20.45 2.31
C GLU A 528 13.09 -21.31 2.36
N ARG A 529 13.69 -21.60 1.22
CA ARG A 529 14.97 -22.33 1.16
C ARG A 529 16.08 -21.56 1.83
N THR A 530 16.17 -20.26 1.59
CA THR A 530 17.17 -19.39 2.21
C THR A 530 16.98 -19.30 3.74
N LEU A 531 15.75 -19.15 4.21
CA LEU A 531 15.41 -19.18 5.63
C LEU A 531 15.75 -20.53 6.29
N ASN A 532 15.40 -21.64 5.64
CA ASN A 532 15.69 -22.98 6.16
C ASN A 532 17.18 -23.29 6.20
N VAL A 533 17.96 -22.83 5.22
CA VAL A 533 19.42 -22.94 5.24
C VAL A 533 20.02 -22.08 6.36
N SER A 534 19.53 -20.85 6.52
CA SER A 534 19.97 -19.97 7.61
C SER A 534 19.64 -20.54 8.99
N LEU A 535 18.42 -21.07 9.18
CA LEU A 535 18.00 -21.70 10.44
C LEU A 535 18.83 -22.98 10.74
N LYS A 536 19.09 -23.82 9.75
CA LYS A 536 19.96 -25.00 9.91
C LYS A 536 21.41 -24.61 10.21
N HIS A 537 21.89 -23.52 9.63
CA HIS A 537 23.22 -22.98 9.92
C HIS A 537 23.30 -22.41 11.33
N PHE A 538 22.23 -21.69 11.76
CA PHE A 538 22.09 -21.13 13.10
C PHE A 538 21.98 -22.23 14.16
N GLN A 539 21.20 -23.29 13.92
CA GLN A 539 21.11 -24.45 14.81
C GLN A 539 22.42 -25.25 14.89
N ARG A 540 23.15 -25.40 13.79
CA ARG A 540 24.48 -26.05 13.78
C ARG A 540 25.56 -25.22 14.47
N LYS A 541 25.47 -23.87 14.43
CA LYS A 541 26.41 -22.97 15.11
C LYS A 541 26.18 -22.92 16.62
N ASN A 542 24.94 -23.00 17.08
CA ASN A 542 24.60 -23.03 18.50
C ASN A 542 24.97 -24.37 19.19
N LEU A 543 25.31 -25.42 18.43
CA LEU A 543 25.76 -26.71 18.96
C LEU A 543 27.29 -26.85 19.03
N LYS A 544 28.05 -25.88 18.50
CA LYS A 544 29.51 -25.81 18.69
C LYS A 544 29.83 -24.48 19.37
N GLY A 545 30.08 -24.53 20.68
CA GLY A 545 30.49 -23.38 21.47
C GLY A 545 31.63 -22.63 20.77
N THR A 546 31.35 -21.46 20.25
CA THR A 546 32.35 -20.54 19.73
C THR A 546 32.82 -19.65 20.88
N ASN A 547 34.14 -19.63 21.11
CA ASN A 547 34.78 -18.70 21.99
C ASN A 547 34.38 -17.26 21.62
N VAL A 548 33.73 -16.57 22.55
CA VAL A 548 33.39 -15.15 22.43
C VAL A 548 34.71 -14.38 22.43
N GLY A 549 35.14 -13.86 21.28
CA GLY A 549 36.29 -12.96 21.25
C GLY A 549 37.12 -12.83 19.99
N GLU A 550 36.95 -13.68 18.99
CA GLU A 550 37.71 -13.56 17.73
C GLU A 550 36.89 -12.97 16.60
N ILE A 551 37.40 -11.93 15.94
CA ILE A 551 36.72 -11.25 14.84
C ILE A 551 36.79 -12.11 13.57
N PRO A 552 35.67 -12.40 12.92
CA PRO A 552 35.65 -13.16 11.67
C PRO A 552 36.31 -12.38 10.52
N ASN A 553 36.72 -13.10 9.46
CA ASN A 553 37.20 -12.47 8.24
C ASN A 553 36.02 -11.86 7.45
N LEU A 554 36.05 -10.54 7.28
CA LEU A 554 35.02 -9.74 6.63
C LEU A 554 35.51 -9.14 5.29
N ILE A 555 36.78 -9.39 4.91
CA ILE A 555 37.33 -8.91 3.63
C ILE A 555 36.55 -9.55 2.47
N GLY A 556 36.19 -8.75 1.47
CA GLY A 556 35.37 -9.15 0.33
C GLY A 556 33.86 -9.20 0.62
N LYS A 557 33.41 -8.84 1.82
CA LYS A 557 31.99 -8.78 2.19
C LYS A 557 31.43 -7.38 1.96
N SER A 558 30.17 -7.30 1.54
CA SER A 558 29.40 -6.06 1.56
C SER A 558 29.13 -5.62 3.01
N LYS A 559 28.78 -4.36 3.22
CA LYS A 559 28.38 -3.85 4.56
C LYS A 559 27.28 -4.71 5.18
N ARG A 560 26.32 -5.13 4.38
CA ARG A 560 25.20 -5.97 4.81
C ARG A 560 25.67 -7.34 5.31
N GLU A 561 26.48 -8.03 4.52
CA GLU A 561 27.02 -9.34 4.90
C GLU A 561 27.90 -9.23 6.16
N ALA A 562 28.70 -8.16 6.27
CA ALA A 562 29.52 -7.91 7.45
C ALA A 562 28.64 -7.70 8.72
N LEU A 563 27.56 -6.93 8.60
CA LEU A 563 26.59 -6.75 9.69
C LEU A 563 25.88 -8.05 10.08
N GLU A 564 25.47 -8.86 9.12
CA GLU A 564 24.82 -10.15 9.37
C GLU A 564 25.77 -11.13 10.11
N ILE A 565 27.04 -11.13 9.74
CA ILE A 565 28.07 -11.98 10.39
C ILE A 565 28.36 -11.52 11.82
N LEU A 566 28.41 -10.20 12.05
CA LEU A 566 28.78 -9.61 13.35
C LEU A 566 27.59 -9.40 14.30
N ARG A 567 26.37 -9.44 13.80
CA ARG A 567 25.16 -9.24 14.60
C ARG A 567 25.09 -10.06 15.90
N PRO A 568 25.58 -11.33 15.93
CA PRO A 568 25.59 -12.10 17.16
C PRO A 568 26.66 -11.65 18.18
N SER A 569 27.68 -10.90 17.76
CA SER A 569 28.82 -10.53 18.61
C SER A 569 28.58 -9.28 19.45
N GLY A 570 27.63 -8.42 19.06
CA GLY A 570 27.35 -7.14 19.74
C GLY A 570 28.53 -6.14 19.70
N ILE A 571 29.54 -6.36 18.87
CA ILE A 571 30.71 -5.50 18.75
C ILE A 571 30.33 -4.20 18.01
N PRO A 572 30.59 -3.01 18.59
CA PRO A 572 30.41 -1.75 17.90
C PRO A 572 31.29 -1.65 16.65
N ILE A 573 30.66 -1.35 15.49
CA ILE A 573 31.31 -1.31 14.19
C ILE A 573 31.33 0.11 13.66
N LYS A 574 32.47 0.53 13.12
CA LYS A 574 32.61 1.78 12.38
C LYS A 574 32.91 1.47 10.92
N PHE A 575 32.06 1.99 10.02
CA PHE A 575 32.20 1.81 8.58
C PHE A 575 32.89 3.01 7.94
N HIS A 576 33.82 2.75 7.01
CA HIS A 576 34.51 3.75 6.21
C HIS A 576 34.38 3.40 4.73
N GLY A 577 33.83 4.29 3.92
CA GLY A 577 33.64 4.10 2.47
C GLY A 577 32.38 3.30 2.10
N SER A 578 32.29 2.85 0.84
CA SER A 578 31.16 2.10 0.29
C SER A 578 31.64 1.00 -0.67
N GLY A 579 30.84 -0.06 -0.89
CA GLY A 579 31.19 -1.21 -1.72
C GLY A 579 31.52 -2.45 -0.89
N PHE A 580 32.65 -3.10 -1.20
CA PHE A 580 33.10 -4.32 -0.53
C PHE A 580 34.23 -4.04 0.45
N CYS A 581 34.23 -4.73 1.58
CA CYS A 581 35.27 -4.59 2.61
C CYS A 581 36.64 -5.01 2.04
N TYR A 582 37.60 -4.11 2.01
CA TYR A 582 38.96 -4.42 1.57
C TYR A 582 39.98 -4.43 2.73
N LYS A 583 39.61 -3.90 3.88
CA LYS A 583 40.44 -3.86 5.09
C LYS A 583 39.56 -3.89 6.34
N GLN A 584 40.00 -4.58 7.37
CA GLN A 584 39.40 -4.58 8.71
C GLN A 584 40.45 -4.36 9.79
N GLU A 585 40.06 -3.70 10.86
CA GLU A 585 40.91 -3.46 12.04
C GLU A 585 40.10 -3.68 13.32
N PRO A 586 40.46 -4.66 14.15
CA PRO A 586 41.62 -5.59 14.05
C PRO A 586 41.50 -6.61 12.91
N ASP A 587 42.66 -7.22 12.55
CA ASP A 587 42.71 -8.29 11.54
C ASP A 587 41.84 -9.50 11.92
N PRO A 588 41.44 -10.33 10.94
CA PRO A 588 40.70 -11.57 11.20
C PRO A 588 41.40 -12.47 12.23
N GLY A 589 40.60 -13.04 13.15
CA GLY A 589 41.11 -13.91 14.22
C GLY A 589 41.71 -13.20 15.43
N LYS A 590 41.82 -11.87 15.41
CA LYS A 590 42.29 -11.10 16.59
C LYS A 590 41.11 -10.64 17.46
N LYS A 591 41.40 -10.33 18.74
CA LYS A 591 40.44 -9.71 19.65
C LYS A 591 40.51 -8.19 19.52
N THR A 592 39.38 -7.50 19.78
CA THR A 592 39.37 -6.03 19.86
C THR A 592 40.00 -5.60 21.16
N GLU A 593 41.03 -4.72 21.13
CA GLU A 593 41.67 -4.17 22.32
C GLU A 593 40.80 -3.09 23.00
N ASP A 594 40.00 -2.35 22.20
CA ASP A 594 39.11 -1.26 22.63
C ASP A 594 37.62 -1.59 22.48
N GLY A 595 37.28 -2.84 22.16
CA GLY A 595 35.91 -3.29 21.95
C GLY A 595 35.26 -2.79 20.65
N ARG A 596 36.02 -2.20 19.71
CA ARG A 596 35.52 -1.63 18.45
C ARG A 596 36.12 -2.32 17.24
N LEU A 597 35.37 -2.33 16.14
CA LEU A 597 35.80 -2.87 14.85
C LEU A 597 35.64 -1.80 13.76
N ASN A 598 36.72 -1.48 13.05
CA ASN A 598 36.71 -0.60 11.91
C ASN A 598 36.72 -1.42 10.62
N LEU A 599 35.80 -1.15 9.70
CA LEU A 599 35.71 -1.81 8.39
C LEU A 599 35.81 -0.76 7.29
N TYR A 600 36.71 -0.99 6.35
CA TYR A 600 36.99 -0.09 5.23
C TYR A 600 36.50 -0.72 3.93
N PHE A 601 35.68 0.04 3.18
CA PHE A 601 35.00 -0.39 1.96
C PHE A 601 35.43 0.48 0.77
N LYS A 602 35.53 -0.14 -0.41
CA LYS A 602 35.72 0.56 -1.68
C LYS A 602 34.98 -0.17 -2.81
#